data_9c18c7d0f28f35a0b98701cbe3eea28c
#
_entry.id   9c18c7d0f28f35a0b98701cbe3eea28c
#
_cell.length_a   1.000
_cell.length_b   1.000
_cell.length_c   1.000
_cell.angle_alpha   90.00
_cell.angle_beta   90.00
_cell.angle_gamma   90.00
#
_symmetry.space_group_name_H-M   'P 1'
#
loop_
_entity.id
_entity.type
_entity.pdbx_description
1 polymer ?
#
loop_
_entity_poly.entity_id
_entity_poly.type
_entity_poly.pdbx_seq_one_letter_code
_entity_poly.pdbx_strand_id
1 'polypeptide(L)'
;MHIRDQIVLVTGGARGLGLAITQALIAEGAKVVVNYHSSQHTATQLMAQHPKQVFAVQADVTSKAEVERLFAQAKAHFGTAIHAVVNNALVHFEFNGDARPKLEDLTAEGMTHQFDGAVLAALYTTQAALADMKQAGFGRIVNIGTNLVQNPVVPYHDYTTAKAALLAFTRTAAQDLGQYGINVNMLSGGLLQSTDASKATPDFVFDLIASSTPLRRVTTPDEFAAAILMFLSPYSRAVTGQNLIVDGGLVKG
;
A
#
# COMPACT_ATOMS: atom_id res chain seq x y z
N MET A 1 16.61 -0.04 -12.46
CA MET A 1 16.79 1.17 -11.62
C MET A 1 16.94 0.71 -10.18
N HIS A 2 17.92 1.23 -9.42
CA HIS A 2 18.05 0.95 -7.98
C HIS A 2 17.06 1.80 -7.20
N ILE A 3 16.70 1.38 -5.98
CA ILE A 3 15.71 2.09 -5.14
C ILE A 3 16.15 3.55 -4.89
N ARG A 4 17.44 3.78 -4.60
CA ARG A 4 18.02 5.12 -4.39
C ARG A 4 17.86 6.09 -5.57
N ASP A 5 17.64 5.58 -6.77
CA ASP A 5 17.48 6.37 -7.99
C ASP A 5 15.99 6.61 -8.31
N GLN A 6 15.07 6.10 -7.49
CA GLN A 6 13.63 6.18 -7.71
C GLN A 6 13.01 7.35 -6.94
N ILE A 7 11.94 7.90 -7.52
CA ILE A 7 10.92 8.66 -6.81
C ILE A 7 9.75 7.73 -6.59
N VAL A 8 9.40 7.49 -5.34
CA VAL A 8 8.35 6.54 -4.94
C VAL A 8 7.20 7.29 -4.28
N LEU A 9 6.00 7.17 -4.80
CA LEU A 9 4.77 7.62 -4.13
C LEU A 9 4.32 6.56 -3.13
N VAL A 10 4.08 6.98 -1.87
CA VAL A 10 3.41 6.15 -0.86
C VAL A 10 2.10 6.81 -0.48
N THR A 11 0.97 6.19 -0.84
CA THR A 11 -0.34 6.69 -0.41
C THR A 11 -0.58 6.36 1.07
N GLY A 12 -1.09 7.34 1.84
CA GLY A 12 -1.20 7.22 3.28
C GLY A 12 0.17 7.06 3.98
N GLY A 13 1.24 7.67 3.43
CA GLY A 13 2.62 7.47 3.84
C GLY A 13 3.05 8.15 5.14
N ALA A 14 2.16 8.87 5.83
CA ALA A 14 2.49 9.65 7.03
C ALA A 14 2.06 9.00 8.35
N ARG A 15 1.57 7.76 8.36
CA ARG A 15 1.17 7.02 9.58
C ARG A 15 1.24 5.51 9.39
N GLY A 16 1.26 4.78 10.50
CA GLY A 16 1.15 3.31 10.54
C GLY A 16 2.09 2.61 9.56
N LEU A 17 1.59 1.63 8.83
CA LEU A 17 2.38 0.90 7.81
C LEU A 17 2.96 1.84 6.75
N GLY A 18 2.19 2.83 6.28
CA GLY A 18 2.67 3.79 5.28
C GLY A 18 3.90 4.57 5.75
N LEU A 19 3.96 4.93 7.04
CA LEU A 19 5.12 5.59 7.64
C LEU A 19 6.35 4.66 7.68
N ALA A 20 6.18 3.40 8.07
CA ALA A 20 7.25 2.42 8.05
C ALA A 20 7.80 2.21 6.61
N ILE A 21 6.92 2.13 5.60
CA ILE A 21 7.32 2.07 4.19
C ILE A 21 8.10 3.32 3.78
N THR A 22 7.61 4.50 4.15
CA THR A 22 8.28 5.78 3.87
C THR A 22 9.68 5.81 4.47
N GLN A 23 9.83 5.40 5.74
CA GLN A 23 11.13 5.35 6.43
C GLN A 23 12.09 4.33 5.81
N ALA A 24 11.60 3.14 5.45
CA ALA A 24 12.41 2.14 4.76
C ALA A 24 12.94 2.66 3.41
N LEU A 25 12.10 3.34 2.63
CA LEU A 25 12.50 3.94 1.35
C LEU A 25 13.53 5.07 1.53
N ILE A 26 13.36 5.91 2.55
CA ILE A 26 14.33 6.97 2.89
C ILE A 26 15.67 6.35 3.26
N ALA A 27 15.68 5.28 4.06
CA ALA A 27 16.91 4.57 4.45
C ALA A 27 17.66 3.97 3.24
N GLU A 28 16.90 3.50 2.22
CA GLU A 28 17.45 3.02 0.95
C GLU A 28 17.91 4.15 0.00
N GLY A 29 17.76 5.41 0.41
CA GLY A 29 18.18 6.59 -0.35
C GLY A 29 17.20 7.06 -1.42
N ALA A 30 15.98 6.52 -1.47
CA ALA A 30 14.94 6.95 -2.42
C ALA A 30 14.46 8.37 -2.13
N LYS A 31 13.92 9.03 -3.15
CA LYS A 31 13.05 10.19 -2.98
C LYS A 31 11.62 9.70 -2.79
N VAL A 32 10.90 10.24 -1.79
CA VAL A 32 9.57 9.76 -1.43
C VAL A 32 8.55 10.89 -1.52
N VAL A 33 7.51 10.67 -2.30
CA VAL A 33 6.29 11.48 -2.27
C VAL A 33 5.36 10.87 -1.22
N VAL A 34 5.17 11.57 -0.11
CA VAL A 34 4.32 11.14 1.00
C VAL A 34 2.94 11.74 0.79
N ASN A 35 1.99 10.92 0.33
CA ASN A 35 0.60 11.34 0.34
C ASN A 35 0.00 11.15 1.74
N TYR A 36 -0.80 12.11 2.16
CA TYR A 36 -1.59 12.04 3.39
C TYR A 36 -2.96 12.72 3.20
N HIS A 37 -3.94 12.31 4.00
CA HIS A 37 -5.25 12.96 4.06
C HIS A 37 -5.36 13.84 5.30
N SER A 38 -5.10 13.30 6.50
CA SER A 38 -5.26 13.99 7.79
C SER A 38 -3.97 14.10 8.64
N SER A 39 -2.90 13.36 8.31
CA SER A 39 -1.67 13.28 9.11
C SER A 39 -0.66 14.39 8.79
N GLN A 40 -1.11 15.65 8.75
CA GLN A 40 -0.29 16.80 8.34
C GLN A 40 0.94 17.00 9.24
N HIS A 41 0.80 16.83 10.56
CA HIS A 41 1.91 17.02 11.50
C HIS A 41 3.10 16.11 11.17
N THR A 42 2.87 14.81 11.05
CA THR A 42 3.92 13.83 10.71
C THR A 42 4.49 14.08 9.31
N ALA A 43 3.64 14.41 8.33
CA ALA A 43 4.07 14.73 6.99
C ALA A 43 5.03 15.94 6.95
N THR A 44 4.72 17.00 7.72
CA THR A 44 5.58 18.18 7.86
C THR A 44 6.91 17.85 8.57
N GLN A 45 6.87 17.03 9.62
CA GLN A 45 8.09 16.57 10.29
C GLN A 45 9.02 15.77 9.36
N LEU A 46 8.46 14.85 8.56
CA LEU A 46 9.25 14.09 7.58
C LEU A 46 9.93 14.99 6.56
N MET A 47 9.24 16.00 6.03
CA MET A 47 9.84 16.98 5.12
C MET A 47 10.98 17.77 5.79
N ALA A 48 10.80 18.18 7.05
CA ALA A 48 11.80 18.93 7.79
C ALA A 48 13.06 18.08 8.09
N GLN A 49 12.88 16.80 8.41
CA GLN A 49 13.97 15.86 8.69
C GLN A 49 14.72 15.42 7.42
N HIS A 50 14.01 15.31 6.27
CA HIS A 50 14.55 14.81 5.01
C HIS A 50 14.26 15.74 3.83
N PRO A 51 14.71 17.02 3.87
CA PRO A 51 14.27 18.05 2.92
C PRO A 51 14.67 17.79 1.46
N LYS A 52 15.66 16.92 1.22
CA LYS A 52 16.10 16.55 -0.14
C LYS A 52 15.46 15.28 -0.67
N GLN A 53 14.85 14.48 0.21
CA GLN A 53 14.29 13.17 -0.14
C GLN A 53 12.76 13.14 -0.05
N VAL A 54 12.15 13.92 0.83
CA VAL A 54 10.71 13.85 1.11
C VAL A 54 9.98 15.07 0.61
N PHE A 55 8.91 14.83 -0.14
CA PHE A 55 7.90 15.82 -0.50
C PHE A 55 6.52 15.31 -0.10
N ALA A 56 5.83 16.00 0.79
CA ALA A 56 4.52 15.58 1.27
C ALA A 56 3.40 16.38 0.60
N VAL A 57 2.34 15.67 0.20
CA VAL A 57 1.18 16.25 -0.49
C VAL A 57 -0.11 15.75 0.15
N GLN A 58 -0.95 16.69 0.58
CA GLN A 58 -2.31 16.38 1.01
C GLN A 58 -3.20 16.10 -0.21
N ALA A 59 -3.79 14.92 -0.27
CA ALA A 59 -4.77 14.56 -1.30
C ALA A 59 -5.65 13.40 -0.82
N ASP A 60 -6.92 13.45 -1.19
CA ASP A 60 -7.82 12.29 -1.12
C ASP A 60 -7.57 11.41 -2.34
N VAL A 61 -7.12 10.19 -2.10
CA VAL A 61 -6.80 9.22 -3.17
C VAL A 61 -8.05 8.67 -3.87
N THR A 62 -9.24 8.88 -3.31
CA THR A 62 -10.52 8.55 -3.95
C THR A 62 -10.99 9.64 -4.91
N SER A 63 -10.32 10.79 -4.92
CA SER A 63 -10.58 11.90 -5.85
C SER A 63 -9.56 11.88 -7.00
N LYS A 64 -10.02 11.55 -8.20
CA LYS A 64 -9.16 11.54 -9.40
C LYS A 64 -8.43 12.87 -9.61
N ALA A 65 -9.15 14.00 -9.46
CA ALA A 65 -8.58 15.32 -9.64
C ALA A 65 -7.47 15.65 -8.63
N GLU A 66 -7.65 15.21 -7.37
CA GLU A 66 -6.62 15.41 -6.34
C GLU A 66 -5.40 14.52 -6.57
N VAL A 67 -5.58 13.31 -7.06
CA VAL A 67 -4.48 12.43 -7.47
C VAL A 67 -3.70 13.04 -8.62
N GLU A 68 -4.36 13.53 -9.67
CA GLU A 68 -3.70 14.21 -10.80
C GLU A 68 -2.90 15.45 -10.33
N ARG A 69 -3.47 16.26 -9.43
CA ARG A 69 -2.78 17.39 -8.81
C ARG A 69 -1.55 16.95 -8.01
N LEU A 70 -1.65 15.86 -7.24
CA LEU A 70 -0.55 15.28 -6.47
C LEU A 70 0.63 14.91 -7.39
N PHE A 71 0.37 14.19 -8.48
CA PHE A 71 1.40 13.80 -9.45
C PHE A 71 2.06 15.01 -10.12
N ALA A 72 1.27 16.02 -10.50
CA ALA A 72 1.79 17.26 -11.07
C ALA A 72 2.70 18.01 -10.09
N GLN A 73 2.31 18.14 -8.82
CA GLN A 73 3.12 18.79 -7.78
C GLN A 73 4.41 18.01 -7.50
N ALA A 74 4.35 16.68 -7.43
CA ALA A 74 5.54 15.83 -7.22
C ALA A 74 6.53 15.98 -8.37
N LYS A 75 6.04 15.97 -9.61
CA LYS A 75 6.86 16.15 -10.82
C LYS A 75 7.51 17.54 -10.85
N ALA A 76 6.78 18.59 -10.48
CA ALA A 76 7.31 19.95 -10.38
C ALA A 76 8.39 20.06 -9.30
N HIS A 77 8.19 19.43 -8.13
CA HIS A 77 9.14 19.48 -7.01
C HIS A 77 10.45 18.75 -7.30
N PHE A 78 10.40 17.54 -7.85
CA PHE A 78 11.60 16.75 -8.09
C PHE A 78 12.21 16.94 -9.49
N GLY A 79 11.56 17.66 -10.39
CA GLY A 79 12.00 17.88 -11.76
C GLY A 79 11.91 16.66 -12.66
N THR A 80 11.34 15.55 -12.17
CA THR A 80 11.15 14.31 -12.93
C THR A 80 9.93 13.54 -12.39
N ALA A 81 9.48 12.54 -13.16
CA ALA A 81 8.27 11.79 -12.86
C ALA A 81 8.45 10.78 -11.71
N ILE A 82 7.33 10.34 -11.14
CA ILE A 82 7.27 9.23 -10.19
C ILE A 82 7.59 7.92 -10.90
N HIS A 83 8.55 7.16 -10.36
CA HIS A 83 9.03 5.88 -10.90
C HIS A 83 8.29 4.69 -10.31
N ALA A 84 7.81 4.82 -9.07
CA ALA A 84 7.10 3.75 -8.38
C ALA A 84 5.93 4.27 -7.54
N VAL A 85 4.89 3.45 -7.39
CA VAL A 85 3.69 3.75 -6.60
C VAL A 85 3.45 2.61 -5.62
N VAL A 86 3.30 2.95 -4.33
CA VAL A 86 2.83 2.03 -3.28
C VAL A 86 1.42 2.47 -2.86
N ASN A 87 0.41 1.72 -3.30
CA ASN A 87 -0.99 1.93 -2.95
C ASN A 87 -1.26 1.32 -1.58
N ASN A 88 -1.00 2.12 -0.52
CA ASN A 88 -1.12 1.70 0.87
C ASN A 88 -2.32 2.34 1.59
N ALA A 89 -2.82 3.48 1.15
CA ALA A 89 -3.91 4.18 1.83
C ALA A 89 -5.07 3.22 2.18
N LEU A 90 -5.48 3.24 3.44
CA LEU A 90 -6.62 2.50 3.95
C LEU A 90 -7.71 3.53 4.30
N VAL A 91 -8.81 3.52 3.53
CA VAL A 91 -9.87 4.52 3.60
C VAL A 91 -11.08 3.90 4.30
N HIS A 92 -11.61 4.60 5.29
CA HIS A 92 -12.87 4.24 5.99
C HIS A 92 -12.92 2.81 6.54
N PHE A 93 -11.81 2.30 7.12
CA PHE A 93 -11.77 0.96 7.67
C PHE A 93 -11.07 0.92 9.04
N GLU A 94 -11.64 0.14 9.96
CA GLU A 94 -11.08 -0.18 11.27
C GLU A 94 -11.14 -1.68 11.54
N PHE A 95 -10.07 -2.23 12.13
CA PHE A 95 -10.04 -3.62 12.60
C PHE A 95 -10.72 -3.72 13.97
N ASN A 96 -12.05 -3.71 13.98
CA ASN A 96 -12.89 -3.66 15.18
C ASN A 96 -13.42 -5.04 15.62
N GLY A 97 -12.88 -6.14 15.06
CA GLY A 97 -13.19 -7.51 15.47
C GLY A 97 -14.69 -7.84 15.42
N ASP A 98 -15.25 -8.17 16.58
CA ASP A 98 -16.67 -8.56 16.67
C ASP A 98 -17.65 -7.39 16.55
N ALA A 99 -17.18 -6.14 16.67
CA ALA A 99 -18.00 -4.96 16.40
C ALA A 99 -18.19 -4.65 14.90
N ARG A 100 -17.56 -5.44 14.01
CA ARG A 100 -17.77 -5.31 12.56
C ARG A 100 -19.22 -5.55 12.17
N PRO A 101 -19.72 -4.95 11.08
CA PRO A 101 -21.01 -5.33 10.48
C PRO A 101 -21.03 -6.83 10.18
N LYS A 102 -22.13 -7.49 10.54
CA LYS A 102 -22.39 -8.88 10.15
C LYS A 102 -23.01 -8.91 8.75
N LEU A 103 -23.11 -10.08 8.14
CA LEU A 103 -23.59 -10.19 6.75
C LEU A 103 -24.96 -9.57 6.55
N GLU A 104 -25.87 -9.75 7.53
CA GLU A 104 -27.22 -9.20 7.54
C GLU A 104 -27.28 -7.66 7.66
N ASP A 105 -26.23 -7.03 8.20
CA ASP A 105 -26.15 -5.59 8.43
C ASP A 105 -25.34 -4.84 7.36
N LEU A 106 -24.77 -5.57 6.39
CA LEU A 106 -23.98 -4.96 5.33
C LEU A 106 -24.85 -4.12 4.40
N THR A 107 -24.32 -2.96 4.04
CA THR A 107 -24.98 -2.07 3.08
C THR A 107 -24.20 -2.01 1.75
N ALA A 108 -24.91 -1.74 0.66
CA ALA A 108 -24.27 -1.48 -0.63
C ALA A 108 -23.32 -0.29 -0.58
N GLU A 109 -23.65 0.72 0.22
CA GLU A 109 -22.81 1.89 0.44
C GLU A 109 -21.48 1.52 1.11
N GLY A 110 -21.49 0.70 2.18
CA GLY A 110 -20.29 0.20 2.84
C GLY A 110 -19.40 -0.59 1.89
N MET A 111 -19.99 -1.49 1.09
CA MET A 111 -19.26 -2.22 0.04
C MET A 111 -18.61 -1.28 -0.99
N THR A 112 -19.36 -0.26 -1.45
CA THR A 112 -18.85 0.73 -2.41
C THR A 112 -17.72 1.55 -1.83
N HIS A 113 -17.84 2.03 -0.60
CA HIS A 113 -16.77 2.80 0.08
C HIS A 113 -15.45 2.03 0.17
N GLN A 114 -15.50 0.73 0.50
CA GLN A 114 -14.29 -0.10 0.54
C GLN A 114 -13.72 -0.33 -0.86
N PHE A 115 -14.58 -0.51 -1.87
CA PHE A 115 -14.15 -0.63 -3.25
C PHE A 115 -13.48 0.65 -3.76
N ASP A 116 -14.07 1.81 -3.48
CA ASP A 116 -13.52 3.13 -3.88
C ASP A 116 -12.14 3.35 -3.23
N GLY A 117 -12.03 3.08 -1.93
CA GLY A 117 -10.78 3.25 -1.19
C GLY A 117 -9.66 2.29 -1.59
N ALA A 118 -9.99 1.07 -2.02
CA ALA A 118 -9.01 0.07 -2.40
C ALA A 118 -8.74 0.05 -3.91
N VAL A 119 -9.80 -0.05 -4.73
CA VAL A 119 -9.66 -0.30 -6.17
C VAL A 119 -9.60 0.98 -6.97
N LEU A 120 -10.55 1.93 -6.78
CA LEU A 120 -10.54 3.18 -7.53
C LEU A 120 -9.34 4.05 -7.16
N ALA A 121 -8.95 4.10 -5.90
CA ALA A 121 -7.74 4.82 -5.48
C ALA A 121 -6.49 4.27 -6.19
N ALA A 122 -6.33 2.93 -6.27
CA ALA A 122 -5.24 2.30 -6.99
C ALA A 122 -5.34 2.52 -8.51
N LEU A 123 -6.54 2.54 -9.08
CA LEU A 123 -6.77 2.86 -10.48
C LEU A 123 -6.30 4.30 -10.80
N TYR A 124 -6.70 5.28 -10.00
CA TYR A 124 -6.36 6.69 -10.24
C TYR A 124 -4.86 6.96 -10.13
N THR A 125 -4.19 6.42 -9.12
CA THR A 125 -2.73 6.55 -8.98
C THR A 125 -1.99 5.85 -10.12
N THR A 126 -2.46 4.66 -10.54
CA THR A 126 -1.91 3.95 -11.68
C THR A 126 -2.07 4.76 -12.96
N GLN A 127 -3.29 5.25 -13.26
CA GLN A 127 -3.55 6.07 -14.45
C GLN A 127 -2.71 7.34 -14.49
N ALA A 128 -2.55 8.04 -13.38
CA ALA A 128 -1.74 9.25 -13.28
C ALA A 128 -0.24 8.99 -13.54
N ALA A 129 0.25 7.78 -13.22
CA ALA A 129 1.65 7.41 -13.45
C ALA A 129 1.93 6.92 -14.88
N LEU A 130 0.92 6.41 -15.61
CA LEU A 130 1.12 5.59 -16.80
C LEU A 130 1.87 6.30 -17.94
N ALA A 131 1.54 7.54 -18.24
CA ALA A 131 2.15 8.26 -19.38
C ALA A 131 3.67 8.36 -19.20
N ASP A 132 4.10 8.77 -18.01
CA ASP A 132 5.51 8.95 -17.69
C ASP A 132 6.24 7.59 -17.58
N MET A 133 5.62 6.59 -16.95
CA MET A 133 6.19 5.24 -16.83
C MET A 133 6.36 4.56 -18.20
N LYS A 134 5.36 4.69 -19.10
CA LYS A 134 5.45 4.18 -20.47
C LYS A 134 6.57 4.86 -21.26
N GLN A 135 6.68 6.18 -21.15
CA GLN A 135 7.76 6.94 -21.79
C GLN A 135 9.14 6.53 -21.27
N ALA A 136 9.27 6.24 -19.97
CA ALA A 136 10.51 5.82 -19.35
C ALA A 136 10.86 4.33 -19.64
N GLY A 137 9.91 3.52 -20.10
CA GLY A 137 10.08 2.05 -20.19
C GLY A 137 10.32 1.40 -18.83
N PHE A 138 9.86 2.03 -17.76
CA PHE A 138 10.06 1.59 -16.39
C PHE A 138 8.91 2.06 -15.47
N GLY A 139 8.40 1.14 -14.66
CA GLY A 139 7.46 1.44 -13.59
C GLY A 139 7.38 0.32 -12.58
N ARG A 140 7.09 0.65 -11.32
CA ARG A 140 6.82 -0.30 -10.25
C ARG A 140 5.57 0.12 -9.51
N ILE A 141 4.58 -0.78 -9.47
CA ILE A 141 3.32 -0.54 -8.74
C ILE A 141 3.16 -1.68 -7.74
N VAL A 142 3.03 -1.33 -6.47
CA VAL A 142 2.80 -2.29 -5.38
C VAL A 142 1.50 -1.94 -4.68
N ASN A 143 0.53 -2.85 -4.74
CA ASN A 143 -0.73 -2.73 -4.05
C ASN A 143 -0.68 -3.44 -2.70
N ILE A 144 -1.17 -2.82 -1.64
CA ILE A 144 -1.21 -3.43 -0.31
C ILE A 144 -2.50 -4.22 -0.16
N GLY A 145 -2.34 -5.54 -0.01
CA GLY A 145 -3.41 -6.52 0.16
C GLY A 145 -3.56 -7.01 1.60
N THR A 146 -4.27 -8.11 1.75
CA THR A 146 -4.49 -8.79 3.02
C THR A 146 -4.50 -10.31 2.83
N ASN A 147 -3.99 -11.05 3.81
CA ASN A 147 -4.06 -12.51 3.85
C ASN A 147 -5.51 -13.03 4.08
N LEU A 148 -6.43 -12.15 4.49
CA LEU A 148 -7.85 -12.49 4.63
C LEU A 148 -8.51 -12.88 3.31
N VAL A 149 -7.95 -12.52 2.17
CA VAL A 149 -8.41 -13.00 0.86
C VAL A 149 -8.24 -14.52 0.73
N GLN A 150 -7.16 -15.06 1.27
CA GLN A 150 -6.88 -16.50 1.24
C GLN A 150 -7.44 -17.23 2.46
N ASN A 151 -7.43 -16.59 3.63
CA ASN A 151 -7.86 -17.19 4.90
C ASN A 151 -8.69 -16.19 5.72
N PRO A 152 -10.00 -16.08 5.48
CA PRO A 152 -10.88 -15.08 6.08
C PRO A 152 -11.28 -15.43 7.53
N VAL A 153 -10.31 -15.58 8.42
CA VAL A 153 -10.53 -15.93 9.84
C VAL A 153 -11.37 -14.91 10.60
N VAL A 154 -11.36 -13.66 10.16
CA VAL A 154 -12.29 -12.60 10.59
C VAL A 154 -13.02 -12.10 9.36
N PRO A 155 -14.35 -12.30 9.24
CA PRO A 155 -15.08 -12.00 8.02
C PRO A 155 -15.45 -10.50 7.93
N TYR A 156 -14.45 -9.68 7.59
CA TYR A 156 -14.67 -8.31 7.12
C TYR A 156 -15.10 -8.37 5.65
N HIS A 157 -16.38 -8.55 5.40
CA HIS A 157 -16.93 -8.87 4.07
C HIS A 157 -16.62 -7.80 3.03
N ASP A 158 -16.85 -6.53 3.34
CA ASP A 158 -16.63 -5.37 2.49
C ASP A 158 -15.13 -5.19 2.18
N TYR A 159 -14.31 -5.13 3.21
CA TYR A 159 -12.85 -4.98 3.11
C TYR A 159 -12.21 -6.13 2.33
N THR A 160 -12.53 -7.38 2.70
CA THR A 160 -11.91 -8.56 2.08
C THR A 160 -12.32 -8.66 0.60
N THR A 161 -13.59 -8.35 0.28
CA THR A 161 -14.08 -8.32 -1.11
C THR A 161 -13.36 -7.25 -1.92
N ALA A 162 -13.20 -6.04 -1.38
CA ALA A 162 -12.46 -4.96 -2.05
C ALA A 162 -10.98 -5.31 -2.27
N LYS A 163 -10.32 -5.97 -1.29
CA LYS A 163 -8.93 -6.43 -1.43
C LYS A 163 -8.79 -7.59 -2.42
N ALA A 164 -9.78 -8.47 -2.52
CA ALA A 164 -9.82 -9.51 -3.56
C ALA A 164 -9.99 -8.89 -4.97
N ALA A 165 -10.83 -7.87 -5.10
CA ALA A 165 -10.97 -7.11 -6.34
C ALA A 165 -9.66 -6.37 -6.70
N LEU A 166 -8.94 -5.80 -5.73
CA LEU A 166 -7.63 -5.19 -5.93
C LEU A 166 -6.58 -6.22 -6.39
N LEU A 167 -6.64 -7.48 -5.91
CA LEU A 167 -5.78 -8.55 -6.41
C LEU A 167 -6.08 -8.88 -7.87
N ALA A 168 -7.36 -8.95 -8.25
CA ALA A 168 -7.74 -9.14 -9.65
C ALA A 168 -7.24 -7.97 -10.52
N PHE A 169 -7.41 -6.73 -10.07
CA PHE A 169 -6.89 -5.53 -10.73
C PHE A 169 -5.35 -5.58 -10.87
N THR A 170 -4.63 -6.01 -9.84
CA THR A 170 -3.17 -6.18 -9.89
C THR A 170 -2.75 -7.10 -11.03
N ARG A 171 -3.43 -8.24 -11.20
CA ARG A 171 -3.14 -9.24 -12.23
C ARG A 171 -3.46 -8.75 -13.64
N THR A 172 -4.62 -8.11 -13.82
CA THR A 172 -5.02 -7.57 -15.13
C THR A 172 -4.15 -6.39 -15.54
N ALA A 173 -3.80 -5.50 -14.61
CA ALA A 173 -2.86 -4.40 -14.86
C ALA A 173 -1.44 -4.92 -15.19
N ALA A 174 -0.97 -5.96 -14.52
CA ALA A 174 0.31 -6.59 -14.84
C ALA A 174 0.35 -7.14 -16.26
N GLN A 175 -0.74 -7.78 -16.70
CA GLN A 175 -0.88 -8.32 -18.07
C GLN A 175 -0.85 -7.22 -19.14
N ASP A 176 -1.54 -6.12 -18.88
CA ASP A 176 -1.63 -4.99 -19.82
C ASP A 176 -0.34 -4.16 -19.87
N LEU A 177 0.29 -3.93 -18.72
CA LEU A 177 1.39 -2.98 -18.58
C LEU A 177 2.79 -3.58 -18.74
N GLY A 178 2.93 -4.91 -18.67
CA GLY A 178 4.22 -5.60 -18.74
C GLY A 178 5.01 -5.29 -20.01
N GLN A 179 4.35 -5.12 -21.15
CA GLN A 179 4.96 -4.75 -22.44
C GLN A 179 5.69 -3.39 -22.40
N TYR A 180 5.38 -2.52 -21.42
CA TYR A 180 6.01 -1.21 -21.23
C TYR A 180 7.11 -1.22 -20.14
N GLY A 181 7.51 -2.40 -19.65
CA GLY A 181 8.50 -2.50 -18.56
C GLY A 181 7.94 -2.10 -17.18
N ILE A 182 6.62 -2.07 -17.05
CA ILE A 182 5.92 -1.73 -15.79
C ILE A 182 5.50 -3.02 -15.09
N ASN A 183 6.00 -3.24 -13.87
CA ASN A 183 5.60 -4.37 -13.03
C ASN A 183 4.53 -3.93 -12.03
N VAL A 184 3.49 -4.74 -11.90
CA VAL A 184 2.39 -4.52 -10.95
C VAL A 184 2.27 -5.75 -10.06
N ASN A 185 2.48 -5.60 -8.76
CA ASN A 185 2.42 -6.70 -7.79
C ASN A 185 1.60 -6.31 -6.57
N MET A 186 1.22 -7.29 -5.78
CA MET A 186 0.57 -7.10 -4.49
C MET A 186 1.43 -7.67 -3.37
N LEU A 187 1.46 -6.98 -2.23
CA LEU A 187 2.01 -7.48 -0.98
C LEU A 187 0.88 -7.55 0.03
N SER A 188 0.56 -8.76 0.51
CA SER A 188 -0.55 -9.02 1.43
C SER A 188 -0.04 -9.30 2.83
N GLY A 189 -0.53 -8.53 3.81
CA GLY A 189 -0.20 -8.74 5.22
C GLY A 189 -1.30 -9.46 5.99
N GLY A 190 -0.92 -10.02 7.13
CA GLY A 190 -1.83 -10.33 8.21
C GLY A 190 -2.06 -9.13 9.12
N LEU A 191 -2.55 -9.38 10.33
CA LEU A 191 -2.56 -8.36 11.38
C LEU A 191 -1.12 -7.94 11.68
N LEU A 192 -0.86 -6.64 11.62
CA LEU A 192 0.45 -6.06 11.96
C LEU A 192 0.43 -5.55 13.40
N GLN A 193 1.52 -5.79 14.13
CA GLN A 193 1.68 -5.32 15.49
C GLN A 193 1.86 -3.79 15.51
N SER A 194 1.20 -3.10 16.46
CA SER A 194 1.45 -1.68 16.77
C SER A 194 1.17 -0.69 15.63
N THR A 195 0.08 -0.87 14.89
CA THR A 195 -0.42 0.13 13.94
C THR A 195 -1.68 0.82 14.49
N ASP A 196 -2.02 2.01 13.96
CA ASP A 196 -3.30 2.66 14.28
C ASP A 196 -4.49 1.75 13.95
N ALA A 197 -4.41 1.00 12.85
CA ALA A 197 -5.45 0.07 12.43
C ALA A 197 -5.62 -1.12 13.39
N SER A 198 -4.53 -1.59 14.01
CA SER A 198 -4.55 -2.72 14.96
C SER A 198 -4.72 -2.31 16.42
N LYS A 199 -4.79 -1.00 16.72
CA LYS A 199 -4.82 -0.45 18.09
C LYS A 199 -5.99 -0.98 18.94
N ALA A 200 -7.12 -1.29 18.32
CA ALA A 200 -8.29 -1.85 19.00
C ALA A 200 -8.23 -3.36 19.22
N THR A 201 -7.18 -4.03 18.72
CA THR A 201 -7.02 -5.48 18.82
C THR A 201 -6.49 -5.85 20.21
N PRO A 202 -7.18 -6.73 20.97
CA PRO A 202 -6.71 -7.19 22.27
C PRO A 202 -5.40 -7.99 22.18
N ASP A 203 -4.55 -7.91 23.22
CA ASP A 203 -3.23 -8.57 23.25
C ASP A 203 -3.31 -10.09 23.03
N PHE A 204 -4.32 -10.75 23.61
CA PHE A 204 -4.48 -12.20 23.43
C PHE A 204 -4.65 -12.64 21.97
N VAL A 205 -5.15 -11.74 21.09
CA VAL A 205 -5.27 -12.02 19.65
C VAL A 205 -3.89 -12.06 19.00
N PHE A 206 -2.99 -11.17 19.40
CA PHE A 206 -1.60 -11.20 18.94
C PHE A 206 -0.89 -12.47 19.40
N ASP A 207 -1.10 -12.90 20.65
CA ASP A 207 -0.53 -14.15 21.19
C ASP A 207 -1.05 -15.38 20.42
N LEU A 208 -2.36 -15.41 20.11
CA LEU A 208 -2.98 -16.48 19.33
C LEU A 208 -2.37 -16.56 17.92
N ILE A 209 -2.23 -15.42 17.25
CA ILE A 209 -1.62 -15.35 15.92
C ILE A 209 -0.16 -15.79 16.00
N ALA A 210 0.62 -15.28 16.95
CA ALA A 210 2.01 -15.66 17.14
C ALA A 210 2.18 -17.16 17.35
N SER A 211 1.32 -17.77 18.18
CA SER A 211 1.35 -19.22 18.45
C SER A 211 1.04 -20.07 17.21
N SER A 212 0.21 -19.55 16.30
CA SER A 212 -0.19 -20.21 15.05
C SER A 212 0.76 -19.96 13.89
N THR A 213 1.62 -18.95 13.99
CA THR A 213 2.53 -18.53 12.94
C THR A 213 3.84 -19.33 13.00
N PRO A 214 4.38 -19.85 11.87
CA PRO A 214 5.67 -20.53 11.83
C PRO A 214 6.82 -19.75 12.46
N LEU A 215 6.89 -18.42 12.23
CA LEU A 215 7.91 -17.54 12.83
C LEU A 215 7.65 -17.21 14.31
N ARG A 216 6.56 -17.75 14.92
CA ARG A 216 6.20 -17.57 16.33
C ARG A 216 6.09 -16.12 16.80
N ARG A 217 5.76 -15.23 15.92
CA ARG A 217 5.56 -13.81 16.19
C ARG A 217 4.63 -13.17 15.17
N VAL A 218 4.02 -12.05 15.54
CA VAL A 218 3.26 -11.21 14.63
C VAL A 218 4.22 -10.33 13.84
N THR A 219 3.97 -10.16 12.56
CA THR A 219 4.78 -9.31 11.66
C THR A 219 4.66 -7.84 12.08
N THR A 220 5.80 -7.15 12.14
CA THR A 220 5.83 -5.71 12.43
C THR A 220 5.67 -4.89 11.14
N PRO A 221 5.28 -3.60 11.23
CA PRO A 221 5.26 -2.70 10.08
C PRO A 221 6.61 -2.59 9.36
N ASP A 222 7.73 -2.60 10.11
CA ASP A 222 9.07 -2.50 9.54
C ASP A 222 9.45 -3.75 8.75
N GLU A 223 9.09 -4.94 9.23
CA GLU A 223 9.31 -6.19 8.50
C GLU A 223 8.49 -6.26 7.22
N PHE A 224 7.25 -5.79 7.28
CA PHE A 224 6.41 -5.71 6.10
C PHE A 224 6.95 -4.67 5.10
N ALA A 225 7.38 -3.51 5.57
CA ALA A 225 8.00 -2.47 4.76
C ALA A 225 9.28 -2.97 4.06
N ALA A 226 10.12 -3.73 4.77
CA ALA A 226 11.31 -4.35 4.18
C ALA A 226 10.96 -5.30 3.01
N ALA A 227 9.86 -6.04 3.10
CA ALA A 227 9.41 -6.91 2.00
C ALA A 227 8.95 -6.13 0.75
N ILE A 228 8.43 -4.90 0.91
CA ILE A 228 8.08 -4.03 -0.24
C ILE A 228 9.31 -3.68 -1.07
N LEU A 229 10.46 -3.47 -0.44
CA LEU A 229 11.71 -3.15 -1.12
C LEU A 229 12.10 -4.21 -2.15
N MET A 230 11.69 -5.47 -1.96
CA MET A 230 11.92 -6.55 -2.94
C MET A 230 11.28 -6.22 -4.28
N PHE A 231 10.00 -5.78 -4.28
CA PHE A 231 9.29 -5.45 -5.52
C PHE A 231 9.75 -4.15 -6.18
N LEU A 232 10.36 -3.25 -5.43
CA LEU A 232 10.90 -1.99 -5.94
C LEU A 232 12.36 -2.13 -6.40
N SER A 233 13.04 -3.21 -6.00
CA SER A 233 14.45 -3.46 -6.33
C SER A 233 14.64 -3.92 -7.78
N PRO A 234 15.87 -3.81 -8.34
CA PRO A 234 16.18 -4.35 -9.66
C PRO A 234 16.14 -5.88 -9.71
N TYR A 235 16.11 -6.55 -8.55
CA TYR A 235 16.08 -8.03 -8.48
C TYR A 235 14.71 -8.61 -8.82
N SER A 236 13.62 -7.81 -8.73
CA SER A 236 12.25 -8.23 -9.06
C SER A 236 11.83 -7.89 -10.51
N ARG A 237 12.77 -7.54 -11.39
CA ARG A 237 12.44 -7.10 -12.77
C ARG A 237 11.62 -8.10 -13.59
N ALA A 238 11.71 -9.38 -13.27
CA ALA A 238 10.94 -10.45 -13.93
C ALA A 238 9.71 -10.88 -13.11
N VAL A 239 9.34 -10.13 -12.05
CA VAL A 239 8.23 -10.46 -11.16
C VAL A 239 7.09 -9.45 -11.38
N THR A 240 5.96 -9.93 -11.93
CA THR A 240 4.75 -9.11 -12.13
C THR A 240 3.51 -9.98 -11.99
N GLY A 241 2.38 -9.40 -11.59
CA GLY A 241 1.11 -10.08 -11.37
C GLY A 241 1.06 -10.97 -10.12
N GLN A 242 2.08 -10.89 -9.25
CA GLN A 242 2.19 -11.74 -8.08
C GLN A 242 1.56 -11.11 -6.84
N ASN A 243 1.09 -11.99 -5.94
CA ASN A 243 0.71 -11.65 -4.59
C ASN A 243 1.66 -12.38 -3.62
N LEU A 244 2.49 -11.63 -2.91
CA LEU A 244 3.35 -12.17 -1.87
C LEU A 244 2.70 -11.96 -0.51
N ILE A 245 2.49 -13.03 0.24
CA ILE A 245 1.94 -12.98 1.59
C ILE A 245 3.10 -12.82 2.59
N VAL A 246 3.03 -11.78 3.42
CA VAL A 246 4.03 -11.44 4.45
C VAL A 246 3.35 -11.38 5.80
N ASP A 247 3.23 -12.54 6.45
CA ASP A 247 2.52 -12.73 7.71
C ASP A 247 3.21 -13.77 8.63
N GLY A 248 4.51 -13.97 8.42
CA GLY A 248 5.30 -14.95 9.18
C GLY A 248 5.01 -16.40 8.81
N GLY A 249 4.31 -16.65 7.68
CA GLY A 249 3.94 -17.97 7.18
C GLY A 249 2.63 -18.50 7.76
N LEU A 250 1.81 -17.64 8.36
CA LEU A 250 0.48 -18.02 8.87
C LEU A 250 -0.39 -18.56 7.73
N VAL A 251 -0.42 -17.84 6.60
CA VAL A 251 -1.11 -18.27 5.39
C VAL A 251 -0.08 -18.65 4.34
N LYS A 252 -0.30 -19.78 3.68
CA LYS A 252 0.53 -20.27 2.57
C LYS A 252 -0.27 -20.09 1.28
N GLY A 253 0.32 -19.37 0.32
CA GLY A 253 -0.25 -19.13 -1.00
C GLY A 253 -0.10 -20.31 -1.94
#